data_42c86bb5f0d9fb4f0478dc0da5cf51a8
#
_entry.id   42c86bb5f0d9fb4f0478dc0da5cf51a8
#
_cell.length_a   1.000
_cell.length_b   1.000
_cell.length_c   1.000
_cell.angle_alpha   90.00
_cell.angle_beta   90.00
_cell.angle_gamma   90.00
#
_symmetry.space_group_name_H-M   'P 1'
#
loop_
_entity.id
_entity.type
_entity.pdbx_description
1 polymer ?
#
loop_
_entity_poly.entity_id
_entity_poly.type
_entity_poly.pdbx_seq_one_letter_code
_entity_poly.pdbx_strand_id
1 'polypeptide(L)'
;MPYLEETYDVVVAGGGHAGCEAALACARLGLETIMFTVSVDSIALMPCNPNIGGSSKGHLVRELDALGGEMGKNIDKTFIQSKMLNESKGPAVHSLRAQADKQEYTRQMRKTLENTDHLTIRQAEVSEILVEAGKIQGVKTLSGAVYHSRAVILATGTYLNARCIYGDVSNPTGPNGLQAATHLTDSLKANGVEMFRFKTGTPARVDKRSIDFSRMEEQLGDKRIVPFSFSTDPESIQKDQVSCWLTYTNEETHKIIRANLDRSPLFSGAIEGTGPRYCPSIEDKVVKFPDKERHQVFIEPEGLYTNEMYLGGMSSSLPEDVQHAMYKTVPGLENVKIVRNAYAIEYDCINSLQLKATLEFKAIEGLFSGGQFNGSSGYEEAAVQGFMAGVNAAMKLLGRKQYVLDRSQAYIGVLIDDLVTKENHEPYRMMTSRAEYRLLLRQDNADLRLRAIGHEIGLVSDEEYERTVRKEKDILAEVERLENTNIGASERVQNFLRAHGSTELKTGATLAELVRRPELDYFMLTEIDEKMPDLLEDTAEQVNINIKYEGYIRRQKQQVAQFKKLESRKLSVDFDYSTVNSLRKEAVQKLNQFKPMSIGQASRISGVSPADISVLLVHLEQSRRGRRE
;
A
#
# COMPACT_ATOMS: atom_id res chain seq x y z
N MET A 1 -21.49 36.48 -8.31
CA MET A 1 -20.72 35.78 -9.36
C MET A 1 -19.40 35.40 -8.77
N PRO A 2 -18.83 34.23 -9.03
CA PRO A 2 -17.47 33.90 -8.66
C PRO A 2 -16.53 34.88 -9.40
N TYR A 3 -15.45 35.29 -8.75
CA TYR A 3 -14.51 36.23 -9.35
C TYR A 3 -13.50 35.54 -10.29
N LEU A 4 -13.41 34.19 -10.22
CA LEU A 4 -12.59 33.33 -11.09
C LEU A 4 -13.35 32.03 -11.35
N GLU A 5 -13.48 31.68 -12.62
CA GLU A 5 -14.00 30.39 -13.09
C GLU A 5 -13.04 29.79 -14.10
N GLU A 6 -12.67 28.52 -13.89
CA GLU A 6 -11.87 27.73 -14.82
C GLU A 6 -12.52 26.35 -15.03
N THR A 7 -12.17 25.69 -16.13
CA THR A 7 -12.69 24.37 -16.46
C THR A 7 -11.56 23.38 -16.73
N TYR A 8 -11.65 22.23 -16.14
CA TYR A 8 -10.74 21.10 -16.32
C TYR A 8 -11.55 19.81 -16.53
N ASP A 9 -10.93 18.76 -17.05
CA ASP A 9 -11.58 17.45 -17.11
C ASP A 9 -11.66 16.82 -15.72
N VAL A 10 -10.57 16.92 -14.95
CA VAL A 10 -10.42 16.31 -13.63
C VAL A 10 -9.85 17.31 -12.63
N VAL A 11 -10.45 17.34 -11.45
CA VAL A 11 -9.91 18.03 -10.26
C VAL A 11 -9.42 16.98 -9.26
N VAL A 12 -8.20 17.14 -8.75
CA VAL A 12 -7.63 16.34 -7.65
C VAL A 12 -7.45 17.24 -6.43
N ALA A 13 -8.12 16.93 -5.33
CA ALA A 13 -8.02 17.67 -4.08
C ALA A 13 -7.09 16.96 -3.09
N GLY A 14 -5.85 17.43 -3.02
CA GLY A 14 -4.77 16.91 -2.17
C GLY A 14 -3.53 16.52 -2.96
N GLY A 15 -2.35 16.96 -2.49
CA GLY A 15 -1.02 16.72 -3.10
C GLY A 15 -0.19 15.66 -2.36
N GLY A 16 -0.83 14.77 -1.57
CA GLY A 16 -0.17 13.61 -0.96
C GLY A 16 0.05 12.47 -1.96
N HIS A 17 0.51 11.31 -1.50
CA HIS A 17 0.82 10.17 -2.38
C HIS A 17 -0.37 9.74 -3.26
N ALA A 18 -1.58 9.74 -2.71
CA ALA A 18 -2.79 9.43 -3.48
C ALA A 18 -3.06 10.48 -4.57
N GLY A 19 -2.97 11.76 -4.21
CA GLY A 19 -3.22 12.84 -5.17
C GLY A 19 -2.18 12.90 -6.29
N CYS A 20 -0.90 12.68 -5.97
CA CYS A 20 0.16 12.62 -6.97
C CYS A 20 -0.09 11.53 -8.01
N GLU A 21 -0.37 10.31 -7.57
CA GLU A 21 -0.63 9.18 -8.47
C GLU A 21 -1.92 9.36 -9.27
N ALA A 22 -2.98 9.91 -8.66
CA ALA A 22 -4.23 10.20 -9.35
C ALA A 22 -4.04 11.27 -10.44
N ALA A 23 -3.35 12.36 -10.12
CA ALA A 23 -3.09 13.45 -11.05
C ALA A 23 -2.22 12.99 -12.24
N LEU A 24 -1.13 12.26 -11.96
CA LEU A 24 -0.27 11.69 -13.00
C LEU A 24 -1.04 10.72 -13.91
N ALA A 25 -1.87 9.84 -13.35
CA ALA A 25 -2.67 8.90 -14.13
C ALA A 25 -3.62 9.62 -15.10
N CYS A 26 -4.37 10.63 -14.61
CA CYS A 26 -5.29 11.40 -15.43
C CYS A 26 -4.58 12.20 -16.52
N ALA A 27 -3.52 12.94 -16.16
CA ALA A 27 -2.78 13.79 -17.08
C ALA A 27 -2.06 12.98 -18.17
N ARG A 28 -1.40 11.87 -17.80
CA ARG A 28 -0.72 10.97 -18.75
C ARG A 28 -1.69 10.28 -19.72
N LEU A 29 -2.97 10.19 -19.36
CA LEU A 29 -4.04 9.71 -20.24
C LEU A 29 -4.66 10.84 -21.10
N GLY A 30 -4.07 12.02 -21.09
CA GLY A 30 -4.44 13.16 -21.94
C GLY A 30 -5.62 13.99 -21.45
N LEU A 31 -5.95 13.93 -20.16
CA LEU A 31 -7.02 14.74 -19.56
C LEU A 31 -6.46 15.99 -18.89
N GLU A 32 -7.05 17.15 -19.19
CA GLU A 32 -6.72 18.42 -18.52
C GLU A 32 -7.05 18.30 -17.03
N THR A 33 -6.00 18.21 -16.23
CA THR A 33 -6.08 17.90 -14.80
C THR A 33 -5.53 19.04 -13.97
N ILE A 34 -6.25 19.44 -12.90
CA ILE A 34 -5.74 20.36 -11.89
C ILE A 34 -5.64 19.65 -10.54
N MET A 35 -4.47 19.76 -9.90
CA MET A 35 -4.23 19.24 -8.54
C MET A 35 -4.11 20.38 -7.55
N PHE A 36 -4.96 20.40 -6.52
CA PHE A 36 -4.90 21.33 -5.42
C PHE A 36 -4.11 20.75 -4.24
N THR A 37 -3.31 21.59 -3.61
CA THR A 37 -2.61 21.27 -2.36
C THR A 37 -2.63 22.48 -1.42
N VAL A 38 -2.65 22.25 -0.11
CA VAL A 38 -2.55 23.32 0.90
C VAL A 38 -1.14 23.97 0.92
N SER A 39 -0.14 23.23 0.46
CA SER A 39 1.24 23.73 0.28
C SER A 39 1.93 22.96 -0.83
N VAL A 40 2.48 23.66 -1.82
CA VAL A 40 3.27 23.03 -2.90
C VAL A 40 4.57 22.42 -2.38
N ASP A 41 5.09 22.90 -1.25
CA ASP A 41 6.30 22.38 -0.61
C ASP A 41 6.04 21.08 0.17
N SER A 42 4.77 20.68 0.33
CA SER A 42 4.36 19.44 0.98
C SER A 42 3.85 18.37 0.02
N ILE A 43 4.08 18.53 -1.28
CA ILE A 43 3.74 17.51 -2.27
C ILE A 43 4.49 16.21 -1.96
N ALA A 44 3.76 15.09 -1.92
CA ALA A 44 4.28 13.76 -1.55
C ALA A 44 5.05 13.74 -0.21
N LEU A 45 4.67 14.60 0.73
CA LEU A 45 5.30 14.67 2.05
C LEU A 45 5.19 13.31 2.77
N MET A 46 6.27 12.93 3.44
CA MET A 46 6.35 11.75 4.30
C MET A 46 6.32 12.18 5.79
N PRO A 47 5.17 12.54 6.36
CA PRO A 47 5.13 13.16 7.69
C PRO A 47 5.38 12.17 8.84
N CYS A 48 5.27 10.87 8.60
CA CYS A 48 5.56 9.82 9.56
C CYS A 48 6.94 9.19 9.27
N ASN A 49 7.00 7.89 9.04
CA ASN A 49 8.27 7.20 8.81
C ASN A 49 8.94 7.61 7.48
N PRO A 50 10.28 7.54 7.41
CA PRO A 50 11.02 7.86 6.20
C PRO A 50 11.17 6.67 5.24
N ASN A 51 10.21 5.75 5.20
CA ASN A 51 10.33 4.50 4.46
C ASN A 51 9.23 4.33 3.41
N ILE A 52 9.59 3.74 2.29
CA ILE A 52 8.67 3.18 1.30
C ILE A 52 8.87 1.66 1.27
N GLY A 53 7.76 0.92 1.24
CA GLY A 53 7.76 -0.54 1.24
C GLY A 53 7.75 -1.16 2.63
N GLY A 54 8.26 -2.38 2.73
CA GLY A 54 8.09 -3.24 3.90
C GLY A 54 7.07 -4.34 3.67
N SER A 55 6.81 -5.16 4.68
CA SER A 55 5.93 -6.34 4.56
C SER A 55 4.56 -5.96 3.99
N SER A 56 4.15 -6.61 2.90
CA SER A 56 2.98 -6.32 2.06
C SER A 56 2.99 -4.98 1.30
N LYS A 57 3.67 -3.99 1.79
CA LYS A 57 3.74 -2.65 1.19
C LYS A 57 4.65 -2.62 -0.03
N GLY A 58 5.80 -3.34 0.02
CA GLY A 58 6.64 -3.55 -1.15
C GLY A 58 5.88 -4.17 -2.32
N HIS A 59 4.92 -5.07 -2.03
CA HIS A 59 4.03 -5.65 -3.03
C HIS A 59 3.17 -4.58 -3.71
N LEU A 60 2.55 -3.67 -2.92
CA LEU A 60 1.73 -2.58 -3.45
C LEU A 60 2.54 -1.65 -4.37
N VAL A 61 3.77 -1.29 -3.98
CA VAL A 61 4.63 -0.41 -4.79
C VAL A 61 5.04 -1.08 -6.10
N ARG A 62 5.40 -2.36 -6.06
CA ARG A 62 5.76 -3.13 -7.26
C ARG A 62 4.57 -3.33 -8.19
N GLU A 63 3.38 -3.56 -7.65
CA GLU A 63 2.15 -3.65 -8.43
C GLU A 63 1.76 -2.30 -9.05
N LEU A 64 1.91 -1.22 -8.30
CA LEU A 64 1.72 0.15 -8.79
C LEU A 64 2.66 0.49 -9.95
N ASP A 65 3.94 0.16 -9.81
CA ASP A 65 4.94 0.36 -10.87
C ASP A 65 4.61 -0.48 -12.11
N ALA A 66 4.22 -1.73 -11.94
CA ALA A 66 3.81 -2.60 -13.05
C ALA A 66 2.63 -2.04 -13.84
N LEU A 67 1.74 -1.28 -13.21
CA LEU A 67 0.61 -0.60 -13.84
C LEU A 67 0.97 0.76 -14.46
N GLY A 68 2.17 1.29 -14.22
CA GLY A 68 2.64 2.58 -14.73
C GLY A 68 2.62 3.73 -13.72
N GLY A 69 2.50 3.45 -12.41
CA GLY A 69 2.61 4.46 -11.35
C GLY A 69 4.02 4.99 -11.14
N GLU A 70 4.18 6.01 -10.31
CA GLU A 70 5.42 6.77 -10.14
C GLU A 70 6.19 6.46 -8.85
N MET A 71 5.53 6.01 -7.78
CA MET A 71 6.16 5.83 -6.46
C MET A 71 7.41 4.95 -6.50
N GLY A 72 7.41 3.84 -7.26
CA GLY A 72 8.55 2.96 -7.43
C GLY A 72 9.73 3.65 -8.10
N LYS A 73 9.47 4.40 -9.18
CA LYS A 73 10.49 5.19 -9.90
C LYS A 73 11.05 6.31 -9.03
N ASN A 74 10.21 6.95 -8.22
CA ASN A 74 10.61 8.06 -7.36
C ASN A 74 11.48 7.59 -6.19
N ILE A 75 11.12 6.47 -5.53
CA ILE A 75 11.94 5.95 -4.43
C ILE A 75 13.29 5.42 -4.92
N ASP A 76 13.38 4.81 -6.10
CA ASP A 76 14.65 4.33 -6.67
C ASP A 76 15.64 5.48 -6.89
N LYS A 77 15.15 6.68 -7.23
CA LYS A 77 15.99 7.89 -7.34
C LYS A 77 16.45 8.44 -5.99
N THR A 78 15.66 8.25 -4.92
CA THR A 78 15.76 9.04 -3.68
C THR A 78 16.02 8.23 -2.42
N PHE A 79 16.14 6.89 -2.52
CA PHE A 79 16.48 6.08 -1.35
C PHE A 79 17.91 6.33 -0.89
N ILE A 80 18.14 6.14 0.41
CA ILE A 80 19.44 6.23 1.08
C ILE A 80 19.85 4.91 1.72
N GLN A 81 18.92 3.96 1.84
CA GLN A 81 19.18 2.57 2.21
C GLN A 81 18.10 1.68 1.59
N SER A 82 18.47 0.49 1.12
CA SER A 82 17.57 -0.53 0.59
C SER A 82 17.78 -1.86 1.29
N LYS A 83 16.70 -2.58 1.56
CA LYS A 83 16.73 -3.89 2.22
C LYS A 83 15.59 -4.78 1.77
N MET A 84 15.89 -6.06 1.54
CA MET A 84 14.89 -7.11 1.37
C MET A 84 14.51 -7.67 2.75
N LEU A 85 13.24 -7.64 3.08
CA LEU A 85 12.71 -8.20 4.33
C LEU A 85 12.17 -9.60 4.11
N ASN A 86 12.23 -10.42 5.17
CA ASN A 86 11.65 -11.78 5.21
C ASN A 86 12.31 -12.79 4.25
N GLU A 87 13.54 -12.62 3.82
CA GLU A 87 14.26 -13.55 2.93
C GLU A 87 14.24 -14.99 3.45
N SER A 88 14.41 -15.20 4.77
CA SER A 88 14.36 -16.51 5.40
C SER A 88 12.96 -17.19 5.39
N LYS A 89 11.90 -16.47 5.02
CA LYS A 89 10.51 -16.97 5.06
C LYS A 89 9.96 -17.41 3.70
N GLY A 90 10.78 -17.32 2.67
CA GLY A 90 10.42 -17.70 1.29
C GLY A 90 9.72 -16.59 0.48
N PRO A 91 9.64 -16.79 -0.87
CA PRO A 91 9.35 -15.72 -1.82
C PRO A 91 7.93 -15.12 -1.69
N ALA A 92 6.99 -15.84 -1.11
CA ALA A 92 5.61 -15.35 -0.91
C ALA A 92 5.50 -14.12 0.01
N VAL A 93 6.52 -13.82 0.80
CA VAL A 93 6.53 -12.73 1.77
C VAL A 93 7.80 -11.87 1.72
N HIS A 94 8.70 -12.13 0.77
CA HIS A 94 9.82 -11.23 0.49
C HIS A 94 9.26 -9.84 0.21
N SER A 95 9.84 -8.82 0.82
CA SER A 95 9.31 -7.47 0.73
C SER A 95 10.42 -6.44 0.72
N LEU A 96 10.50 -5.66 -0.34
CA LEU A 96 11.42 -4.53 -0.45
C LEU A 96 11.03 -3.43 0.55
N ARG A 97 12.03 -2.83 1.16
CA ARG A 97 11.93 -1.63 1.98
C ARG A 97 13.07 -0.69 1.65
N ALA A 98 12.77 0.55 1.37
CA ALA A 98 13.76 1.59 1.15
C ALA A 98 13.58 2.74 2.14
N GLN A 99 14.69 3.16 2.76
CA GLN A 99 14.79 4.40 3.51
C GLN A 99 14.91 5.54 2.52
N ALA A 100 14.03 6.51 2.57
CA ALA A 100 14.06 7.68 1.70
C ALA A 100 14.85 8.85 2.30
N ASP A 101 15.53 9.62 1.47
CA ASP A 101 15.73 11.03 1.77
C ASP A 101 14.39 11.74 1.54
N LYS A 102 13.72 12.16 2.61
CA LYS A 102 12.37 12.71 2.54
C LYS A 102 12.29 13.98 1.70
N GLN A 103 13.27 14.86 1.81
CA GLN A 103 13.27 16.12 1.08
C GLN A 103 13.51 15.88 -0.41
N GLU A 104 14.46 15.00 -0.73
CA GLU A 104 14.73 14.63 -2.10
C GLU A 104 13.52 13.89 -2.74
N TYR A 105 12.84 13.03 -1.98
CA TYR A 105 11.64 12.33 -2.43
C TYR A 105 10.53 13.30 -2.83
N THR A 106 10.26 14.29 -1.98
CA THR A 106 9.29 15.37 -2.24
C THR A 106 9.71 16.19 -3.46
N ARG A 107 10.98 16.60 -3.52
CA ARG A 107 11.54 17.40 -4.62
C ARG A 107 11.44 16.70 -5.97
N GLN A 108 11.78 15.42 -6.04
CA GLN A 108 11.73 14.64 -7.27
C GLN A 108 10.29 14.37 -7.72
N MET A 109 9.37 14.06 -6.79
CA MET A 109 7.95 13.89 -7.13
C MET A 109 7.35 15.20 -7.65
N ARG A 110 7.62 16.33 -6.98
CA ARG A 110 7.19 17.65 -7.45
C ARG A 110 7.72 17.94 -8.85
N LYS A 111 9.01 17.66 -9.11
CA LYS A 111 9.61 17.84 -10.43
C LYS A 111 8.90 16.99 -11.49
N THR A 112 8.55 15.76 -11.18
CA THR A 112 7.80 14.89 -12.10
C THR A 112 6.43 15.48 -12.42
N LEU A 113 5.69 15.93 -11.41
CA LEU A 113 4.36 16.54 -11.58
C LEU A 113 4.42 17.83 -12.40
N GLU A 114 5.35 18.74 -12.08
CA GLU A 114 5.51 20.03 -12.76
C GLU A 114 5.94 19.89 -14.24
N ASN A 115 6.54 18.75 -14.63
CA ASN A 115 6.95 18.46 -16.01
C ASN A 115 6.02 17.45 -16.72
N THR A 116 4.85 17.20 -16.18
CA THR A 116 3.84 16.33 -16.82
C THR A 116 2.86 17.19 -17.60
N ASP A 117 2.73 16.90 -18.90
CA ASP A 117 1.77 17.57 -19.77
C ASP A 117 0.33 17.38 -19.25
N HIS A 118 -0.57 18.32 -19.53
CA HIS A 118 -1.97 18.31 -19.09
C HIS A 118 -2.17 18.37 -17.57
N LEU A 119 -1.13 18.72 -16.78
CA LEU A 119 -1.22 18.83 -15.33
C LEU A 119 -0.92 20.25 -14.84
N THR A 120 -1.91 20.84 -14.19
CA THR A 120 -1.78 22.11 -13.46
C THR A 120 -1.74 21.86 -11.97
N ILE A 121 -0.80 22.48 -11.26
CA ILE A 121 -0.68 22.43 -9.80
C ILE A 121 -1.06 23.78 -9.23
N ARG A 122 -1.92 23.80 -8.20
CA ARG A 122 -2.33 25.03 -7.55
C ARG A 122 -2.36 24.90 -6.03
N GLN A 123 -1.74 25.86 -5.36
CA GLN A 123 -1.85 25.97 -3.90
C GLN A 123 -3.16 26.67 -3.55
N ALA A 124 -4.13 25.91 -3.06
CA ALA A 124 -5.38 26.40 -2.50
C ALA A 124 -6.06 25.30 -1.68
N GLU A 125 -6.88 25.68 -0.71
CA GLU A 125 -7.79 24.79 -0.01
C GLU A 125 -9.08 24.65 -0.82
N VAL A 126 -9.46 23.42 -1.17
CA VAL A 126 -10.79 23.10 -1.68
C VAL A 126 -11.76 23.09 -0.49
N SER A 127 -12.76 23.97 -0.52
CA SER A 127 -13.71 24.17 0.58
C SER A 127 -15.08 23.54 0.31
N GLU A 128 -15.46 23.40 -0.95
CA GLU A 128 -16.77 22.87 -1.32
C GLU A 128 -16.68 21.97 -2.56
N ILE A 129 -17.50 20.90 -2.60
CA ILE A 129 -17.82 20.18 -3.83
C ILE A 129 -19.11 20.75 -4.41
N LEU A 130 -19.17 20.89 -5.71
CA LEU A 130 -20.34 21.36 -6.43
C LEU A 130 -21.07 20.16 -7.02
N VAL A 131 -22.28 19.89 -6.57
CA VAL A 131 -23.10 18.73 -6.97
C VAL A 131 -24.45 19.21 -7.47
N GLU A 132 -24.87 18.75 -8.66
CA GLU A 132 -26.18 19.00 -9.23
C GLU A 132 -26.80 17.67 -9.68
N ALA A 133 -28.03 17.41 -9.27
CA ALA A 133 -28.77 16.18 -9.60
C ALA A 133 -27.97 14.88 -9.35
N GLY A 134 -27.18 14.82 -8.27
CA GLY A 134 -26.35 13.67 -7.93
C GLY A 134 -25.08 13.49 -8.77
N LYS A 135 -24.68 14.51 -9.54
CA LYS A 135 -23.46 14.53 -10.37
C LYS A 135 -22.54 15.65 -9.93
N ILE A 136 -21.25 15.36 -9.89
CA ILE A 136 -20.23 16.37 -9.66
C ILE A 136 -20.18 17.38 -10.81
N GLN A 137 -20.02 18.66 -10.47
CA GLN A 137 -19.88 19.77 -11.40
C GLN A 137 -18.54 20.48 -11.24
N GLY A 138 -17.81 20.17 -10.18
CA GLY A 138 -16.52 20.77 -9.88
C GLY A 138 -16.33 21.03 -8.38
N VAL A 139 -15.47 21.99 -8.09
CA VAL A 139 -15.14 22.40 -6.71
C VAL A 139 -15.06 23.92 -6.60
N LYS A 140 -15.19 24.39 -5.34
CA LYS A 140 -14.91 25.80 -4.99
C LYS A 140 -13.77 25.82 -3.98
N THR A 141 -12.87 26.78 -4.14
CA THR A 141 -11.79 27.00 -3.18
C THR A 141 -12.22 27.98 -2.08
N LEU A 142 -11.49 27.97 -0.97
CA LEU A 142 -11.72 28.87 0.16
C LEU A 142 -11.72 30.35 -0.25
N SER A 143 -10.92 30.71 -1.25
CA SER A 143 -10.86 32.07 -1.80
C SER A 143 -12.07 32.44 -2.67
N GLY A 144 -12.97 31.49 -2.95
CA GLY A 144 -14.20 31.72 -3.72
C GLY A 144 -14.08 31.41 -5.22
N ALA A 145 -12.94 30.98 -5.71
CA ALA A 145 -12.78 30.57 -7.12
C ALA A 145 -13.52 29.24 -7.36
N VAL A 146 -14.12 29.10 -8.54
CA VAL A 146 -14.85 27.91 -8.98
C VAL A 146 -14.07 27.22 -10.10
N TYR A 147 -13.92 25.90 -9.95
CA TYR A 147 -13.28 25.04 -10.94
C TYR A 147 -14.28 23.97 -11.37
N HIS A 148 -14.79 24.15 -12.59
CA HIS A 148 -15.73 23.19 -13.18
C HIS A 148 -14.97 21.95 -13.64
N SER A 149 -15.55 20.76 -13.41
CA SER A 149 -14.97 19.50 -13.88
C SER A 149 -16.01 18.39 -13.92
N ARG A 150 -15.73 17.39 -14.78
CA ARG A 150 -16.59 16.21 -14.92
C ARG A 150 -16.23 15.11 -13.92
N ALA A 151 -15.05 15.17 -13.30
CA ALA A 151 -14.64 14.27 -12.23
C ALA A 151 -13.84 15.03 -11.18
N VAL A 152 -14.05 14.64 -9.91
CA VAL A 152 -13.30 15.13 -8.75
C VAL A 152 -12.77 13.94 -7.98
N ILE A 153 -11.49 13.97 -7.61
CA ILE A 153 -10.82 12.94 -6.81
C ILE A 153 -10.39 13.54 -5.48
N LEU A 154 -10.98 13.06 -4.38
CA LEU A 154 -10.64 13.50 -3.03
C LEU A 154 -9.48 12.67 -2.48
N ALA A 155 -8.36 13.32 -2.19
CA ALA A 155 -7.11 12.72 -1.69
C ALA A 155 -6.55 13.54 -0.52
N THR A 156 -7.42 13.92 0.43
CA THR A 156 -7.13 14.90 1.49
C THR A 156 -6.21 14.37 2.60
N GLY A 157 -5.90 13.09 2.61
CA GLY A 157 -4.94 12.48 3.53
C GLY A 157 -5.34 12.66 4.99
N THR A 158 -4.42 13.21 5.80
CA THR A 158 -4.63 13.50 7.22
C THR A 158 -4.84 14.99 7.50
N TYR A 159 -5.21 15.79 6.49
CA TYR A 159 -5.35 17.25 6.62
C TYR A 159 -6.77 17.71 6.88
N LEU A 160 -7.77 16.85 6.55
CA LEU A 160 -9.16 17.24 6.63
C LEU A 160 -9.60 17.34 8.09
N ASN A 161 -9.97 18.56 8.51
CA ASN A 161 -10.32 18.89 9.89
C ASN A 161 -9.29 18.35 10.92
N ALA A 162 -8.02 18.49 10.56
CA ALA A 162 -6.91 17.88 11.28
C ALA A 162 -6.59 18.59 12.59
N ARG A 163 -6.16 17.80 13.60
CA ARG A 163 -5.75 18.30 14.90
C ARG A 163 -4.58 17.47 15.43
N CYS A 164 -3.45 18.13 15.69
CA CYS A 164 -2.27 17.50 16.30
C CYS A 164 -2.33 17.63 17.83
N ILE A 165 -2.13 16.53 18.55
CA ILE A 165 -2.38 16.45 20.00
C ILE A 165 -1.19 15.77 20.70
N TYR A 166 -0.69 16.38 21.77
CA TYR A 166 0.26 15.77 22.72
C TYR A 166 0.10 16.42 24.10
N GLY A 167 -0.03 15.60 25.16
CA GLY A 167 -0.42 16.09 26.48
C GLY A 167 -1.70 16.93 26.40
N ASP A 168 -1.67 18.08 27.02
CA ASP A 168 -2.79 19.03 27.05
C ASP A 168 -2.83 19.96 25.81
N VAL A 169 -1.85 19.83 24.90
CA VAL A 169 -1.75 20.69 23.70
C VAL A 169 -2.55 20.09 22.57
N SER A 170 -3.48 20.87 22.02
CA SER A 170 -4.28 20.53 20.84
C SER A 170 -4.20 21.66 19.81
N ASN A 171 -3.48 21.41 18.71
CA ASN A 171 -3.27 22.38 17.65
C ASN A 171 -4.12 22.02 16.43
N PRO A 172 -4.97 22.92 15.89
CA PRO A 172 -5.77 22.70 14.69
C PRO A 172 -4.89 22.80 13.43
N THR A 173 -3.93 21.89 13.30
CA THR A 173 -2.96 21.84 12.20
C THR A 173 -2.92 20.45 11.58
N GLY A 174 -2.51 20.38 10.33
CA GLY A 174 -2.08 19.16 9.68
C GLY A 174 -0.69 18.69 10.17
N PRO A 175 -0.14 17.63 9.56
CA PRO A 175 1.17 17.10 9.92
C PRO A 175 2.26 18.16 9.85
N ASN A 176 3.25 18.06 10.74
CA ASN A 176 4.41 18.96 10.81
C ASN A 176 4.04 20.46 10.98
N GLY A 177 2.89 20.79 11.54
CA GLY A 177 2.43 22.16 11.73
C GLY A 177 1.91 22.85 10.46
N LEU A 178 1.67 22.09 9.38
CA LEU A 178 1.08 22.63 8.16
C LEU A 178 -0.41 22.96 8.38
N GLN A 179 -0.95 23.85 7.55
CA GLN A 179 -2.35 24.24 7.62
C GLN A 179 -3.27 23.02 7.46
N ALA A 180 -4.27 22.90 8.32
CA ALA A 180 -5.37 21.95 8.15
C ALA A 180 -6.38 22.47 7.13
N ALA A 181 -7.07 21.58 6.43
CA ALA A 181 -8.22 21.89 5.57
C ALA A 181 -9.50 21.71 6.38
N THR A 182 -10.19 22.80 6.74
CA THR A 182 -11.28 22.74 7.74
C THR A 182 -12.69 22.97 7.16
N HIS A 183 -12.80 23.29 5.88
CA HIS A 183 -14.07 23.74 5.30
C HIS A 183 -14.78 22.65 4.48
N LEU A 184 -14.06 21.68 3.91
CA LEU A 184 -14.63 20.69 2.99
C LEU A 184 -15.57 19.69 3.67
N THR A 185 -15.34 19.36 4.94
CA THR A 185 -16.16 18.36 5.69
C THR A 185 -17.65 18.72 5.70
N ASP A 186 -17.99 19.99 5.91
CA ASP A 186 -19.38 20.42 5.97
C ASP A 186 -20.07 20.30 4.61
N SER A 187 -19.35 20.65 3.53
CA SER A 187 -19.83 20.46 2.15
C SER A 187 -20.08 18.99 1.83
N LEU A 188 -19.19 18.09 2.25
CA LEU A 188 -19.36 16.65 2.07
C LEU A 188 -20.58 16.12 2.81
N LYS A 189 -20.75 16.48 4.08
CA LYS A 189 -21.92 16.11 4.89
C LYS A 189 -23.23 16.64 4.31
N ALA A 190 -23.25 17.88 3.83
CA ALA A 190 -24.41 18.49 3.20
C ALA A 190 -24.84 17.74 1.92
N ASN A 191 -23.88 17.08 1.24
CA ASN A 191 -24.13 16.24 0.06
C ASN A 191 -24.33 14.75 0.43
N GLY A 192 -24.56 14.42 1.69
CA GLY A 192 -24.92 13.06 2.16
C GLY A 192 -23.73 12.11 2.31
N VAL A 193 -22.50 12.61 2.35
CA VAL A 193 -21.32 11.78 2.60
C VAL A 193 -21.21 11.48 4.10
N GLU A 194 -21.19 10.20 4.46
CA GLU A 194 -20.99 9.72 5.82
C GLU A 194 -19.50 9.81 6.19
N MET A 195 -19.22 10.54 7.27
CA MET A 195 -17.86 10.82 7.72
C MET A 195 -17.56 10.07 9.02
N PHE A 196 -16.31 9.61 9.13
CA PHE A 196 -15.70 9.07 10.34
C PHE A 196 -14.55 9.96 10.79
N ARG A 197 -14.05 9.72 12.01
CA ARG A 197 -12.86 10.37 12.53
C ARG A 197 -11.88 9.33 12.99
N PHE A 198 -10.68 9.36 12.36
CA PHE A 198 -9.59 8.46 12.70
C PHE A 198 -8.40 9.23 13.28
N LYS A 199 -7.52 8.50 13.94
CA LYS A 199 -6.25 9.03 14.42
C LYS A 199 -5.08 8.19 13.94
N THR A 200 -3.95 8.82 13.79
CA THR A 200 -2.65 8.16 13.70
C THR A 200 -1.65 8.89 14.61
N GLY A 201 -0.39 8.52 14.56
CA GLY A 201 0.63 9.18 15.37
C GLY A 201 2.01 9.05 14.73
N THR A 202 2.92 9.88 15.20
CA THR A 202 4.30 9.87 14.78
C THR A 202 5.22 10.02 16.00
N PRO A 203 6.41 9.40 16.02
CA PRO A 203 7.39 9.59 17.08
C PRO A 203 8.12 10.93 16.94
N ALA A 204 8.90 11.26 17.95
CA ALA A 204 9.76 12.43 17.94
C ALA A 204 10.86 12.32 16.86
N ARG A 205 11.36 13.48 16.43
CA ARG A 205 12.63 13.62 15.69
C ARG A 205 13.67 14.19 16.65
N VAL A 206 14.88 13.64 16.55
CA VAL A 206 15.99 13.98 17.44
C VAL A 206 17.23 14.35 16.66
N ASP A 207 18.11 15.14 17.27
CA ASP A 207 19.38 15.54 16.67
C ASP A 207 20.40 14.38 16.71
N LYS A 208 20.86 13.94 15.55
CA LYS A 208 21.88 12.91 15.34
C LYS A 208 23.11 13.10 16.23
N ARG A 209 23.54 14.35 16.44
CA ARG A 209 24.72 14.73 17.22
C ARG A 209 24.58 14.45 18.73
N SER A 210 23.35 14.22 19.18
CA SER A 210 23.03 13.91 20.59
C SER A 210 22.87 12.42 20.89
N ILE A 211 23.14 11.56 19.89
CA ILE A 211 22.97 10.10 19.97
C ILE A 211 24.32 9.42 20.15
N ASP A 212 24.41 8.48 21.08
CA ASP A 212 25.55 7.58 21.23
C ASP A 212 25.29 6.25 20.50
N PHE A 213 25.71 6.20 19.24
CA PHE A 213 25.53 5.02 18.40
C PHE A 213 26.34 3.79 18.86
N SER A 214 27.38 3.97 19.69
CA SER A 214 28.17 2.85 20.19
C SER A 214 27.38 1.89 21.11
N ARG A 215 26.22 2.34 21.58
CA ARG A 215 25.28 1.58 22.42
C ARG A 215 24.12 0.95 21.64
N MET A 216 24.16 0.99 20.32
CA MET A 216 23.11 0.52 19.44
C MET A 216 23.65 -0.50 18.44
N GLU A 217 22.75 -1.34 17.92
CA GLU A 217 23.08 -2.30 16.87
C GLU A 217 22.92 -1.65 15.49
N GLU A 218 24.00 -1.64 14.72
CA GLU A 218 23.99 -1.09 13.37
C GLU A 218 23.19 -2.00 12.42
N GLN A 219 22.32 -1.39 11.64
CA GLN A 219 21.49 -2.04 10.63
C GLN A 219 21.90 -1.56 9.24
N LEU A 220 22.71 -2.34 8.55
CA LEU A 220 23.18 -2.06 7.20
C LEU A 220 22.08 -2.36 6.16
N GLY A 221 22.13 -1.65 5.04
CA GLY A 221 21.41 -2.01 3.83
C GLY A 221 22.00 -3.25 3.16
N ASP A 222 21.27 -3.82 2.23
CA ASP A 222 21.71 -4.98 1.47
C ASP A 222 22.83 -4.58 0.48
N LYS A 223 23.81 -5.45 0.29
CA LYS A 223 24.88 -5.23 -0.70
C LYS A 223 24.33 -5.22 -2.12
N ARG A 224 23.39 -6.13 -2.40
CA ARG A 224 22.67 -6.20 -3.66
C ARG A 224 21.42 -5.33 -3.55
N ILE A 225 21.35 -4.31 -4.38
CA ILE A 225 20.19 -3.42 -4.44
C ILE A 225 19.21 -3.95 -5.48
N VAL A 226 17.99 -4.25 -5.03
CA VAL A 226 16.86 -4.57 -5.92
C VAL A 226 15.99 -3.33 -6.03
N PRO A 227 15.83 -2.73 -7.22
CA PRO A 227 14.99 -1.55 -7.39
C PRO A 227 13.51 -1.87 -7.22
N PHE A 228 12.71 -0.88 -6.83
CA PHE A 228 11.25 -1.01 -6.79
C PHE A 228 10.64 -1.01 -8.19
N SER A 229 11.13 -0.15 -9.07
CA SER A 229 10.63 -0.10 -10.45
C SER A 229 11.26 -1.19 -11.32
N PHE A 230 10.43 -1.87 -12.09
CA PHE A 230 10.87 -2.80 -13.13
C PHE A 230 11.53 -2.09 -14.33
N SER A 231 11.45 -0.76 -14.37
CA SER A 231 12.06 0.07 -15.41
C SER A 231 13.40 0.65 -14.99
N THR A 232 13.77 0.52 -13.71
CA THR A 232 15.07 0.95 -13.20
C THR A 232 16.11 -0.14 -13.45
N ASP A 233 17.19 0.21 -14.13
CA ASP A 233 18.34 -0.69 -14.31
C ASP A 233 19.10 -0.81 -12.98
N PRO A 234 19.21 -2.02 -12.39
CA PRO A 234 19.94 -2.23 -11.14
C PRO A 234 21.41 -1.81 -11.21
N GLU A 235 22.06 -1.98 -12.37
CA GLU A 235 23.48 -1.63 -12.56
C GLU A 235 23.72 -0.12 -12.59
N SER A 236 22.67 0.66 -12.90
CA SER A 236 22.73 2.12 -12.87
C SER A 236 22.75 2.70 -11.45
N ILE A 237 22.40 1.89 -10.44
CA ILE A 237 22.31 2.34 -9.05
C ILE A 237 23.68 2.25 -8.38
N GLN A 238 24.36 3.38 -8.29
CA GLN A 238 25.62 3.51 -7.55
C GLN A 238 25.40 4.48 -6.38
N LYS A 239 25.12 3.94 -5.19
CA LYS A 239 24.88 4.74 -3.99
C LYS A 239 25.56 4.15 -2.77
N ASP A 240 26.28 5.01 -2.04
CA ASP A 240 26.70 4.68 -0.67
C ASP A 240 25.48 4.70 0.24
N GLN A 241 25.21 3.58 0.89
CA GLN A 241 24.06 3.44 1.75
C GLN A 241 24.37 3.90 3.18
N VAL A 242 23.41 4.55 3.81
CA VAL A 242 23.51 4.94 5.23
C VAL A 242 22.99 3.84 6.13
N SER A 243 23.50 3.81 7.38
CA SER A 243 23.02 2.88 8.38
C SER A 243 21.78 3.39 9.11
N CYS A 244 20.89 2.47 9.45
CA CYS A 244 19.91 2.63 10.52
C CYS A 244 20.45 1.95 11.79
N TRP A 245 19.81 2.18 12.92
CA TRP A 245 20.30 1.67 14.20
C TRP A 245 19.14 1.09 15.01
N LEU A 246 19.41 0.03 15.78
CA LEU A 246 18.43 -0.62 16.62
C LEU A 246 18.86 -0.51 18.09
N THR A 247 17.93 -0.07 18.91
CA THR A 247 18.02 -0.08 20.38
C THR A 247 16.68 -0.53 20.96
N TYR A 248 16.54 -0.44 22.28
CA TYR A 248 15.36 -0.97 22.97
C TYR A 248 14.92 -0.05 24.11
N THR A 249 13.62 0.00 24.35
CA THR A 249 13.09 0.48 25.64
C THR A 249 13.50 -0.48 26.76
N ASN A 250 13.33 -0.07 27.99
CA ASN A 250 13.61 -0.87 29.18
C ASN A 250 12.53 -0.63 30.27
N GLU A 251 12.66 -1.30 31.38
CA GLU A 251 11.69 -1.19 32.45
C GLU A 251 11.54 0.23 33.01
N GLU A 252 12.63 1.02 33.06
CA GLU A 252 12.58 2.41 33.50
C GLU A 252 11.79 3.28 32.53
N THR A 253 11.96 3.06 31.21
CA THR A 253 11.11 3.67 30.16
C THR A 253 9.65 3.36 30.42
N HIS A 254 9.34 2.08 30.70
CA HIS A 254 7.96 1.63 30.90
C HIS A 254 7.34 2.18 32.18
N LYS A 255 8.13 2.32 33.28
CA LYS A 255 7.69 2.95 34.53
C LYS A 255 7.29 4.40 34.34
N ILE A 256 8.10 5.18 33.60
CA ILE A 256 7.79 6.57 33.30
C ILE A 256 6.48 6.66 32.51
N ILE A 257 6.31 5.81 31.48
CA ILE A 257 5.09 5.79 30.68
C ILE A 257 3.87 5.44 31.55
N ARG A 258 3.94 4.37 32.34
CA ARG A 258 2.83 3.93 33.20
C ARG A 258 2.43 4.99 34.24
N ALA A 259 3.40 5.72 34.77
CA ALA A 259 3.17 6.77 35.76
C ALA A 259 2.50 8.02 35.18
N ASN A 260 2.41 8.14 33.85
CA ASN A 260 1.87 9.32 33.17
C ASN A 260 0.73 8.98 32.17
N LEU A 261 0.11 7.80 32.30
CA LEU A 261 -1.00 7.41 31.40
C LEU A 261 -2.22 8.34 31.52
N ASP A 262 -2.47 8.86 32.70
CA ASP A 262 -3.52 9.86 32.97
C ASP A 262 -3.32 11.19 32.22
N ARG A 263 -2.06 11.49 31.87
CA ARG A 263 -1.66 12.67 31.08
C ARG A 263 -1.65 12.41 29.55
N SER A 264 -1.90 11.17 29.12
CA SER A 264 -1.98 10.82 27.72
C SER A 264 -3.36 11.14 27.13
N PRO A 265 -3.47 11.95 26.07
CA PRO A 265 -4.71 12.22 25.37
C PRO A 265 -5.46 10.95 24.91
N LEU A 266 -4.72 9.88 24.66
CA LEU A 266 -5.26 8.58 24.26
C LEU A 266 -6.06 7.91 25.41
N PHE A 267 -5.61 8.06 26.66
CA PHE A 267 -6.23 7.44 27.84
C PHE A 267 -7.15 8.39 28.61
N SER A 268 -6.97 9.69 28.46
CA SER A 268 -7.85 10.71 29.09
C SER A 268 -9.16 10.92 28.32
N GLY A 269 -9.30 10.36 27.10
CA GLY A 269 -10.48 10.56 26.26
C GLY A 269 -10.47 11.86 25.45
N ALA A 270 -9.37 12.62 25.45
CA ALA A 270 -9.24 13.84 24.63
C ALA A 270 -9.13 13.54 23.14
N ILE A 271 -8.74 12.32 22.77
CA ILE A 271 -8.73 11.80 21.40
C ILE A 271 -10.04 11.04 21.17
N GLU A 272 -10.82 11.50 20.19
CA GLU A 272 -12.09 10.89 19.77
C GLU A 272 -11.88 9.83 18.67
N GLY A 273 -10.86 10.04 17.82
CA GLY A 273 -10.55 9.20 16.66
C GLY A 273 -10.02 7.82 17.03
N THR A 274 -10.51 6.79 16.33
CA THR A 274 -9.98 5.43 16.48
C THR A 274 -8.60 5.31 15.82
N GLY A 275 -7.63 4.74 16.53
CA GLY A 275 -6.28 4.53 16.05
C GLY A 275 -6.05 3.18 15.36
N PRO A 276 -4.98 3.06 14.54
CA PRO A 276 -4.67 1.83 13.84
C PRO A 276 -4.15 0.75 14.80
N ARG A 277 -4.71 -0.45 14.71
CA ARG A 277 -4.35 -1.61 15.54
C ARG A 277 -2.87 -2.02 15.41
N TYR A 278 -2.30 -1.86 14.21
CA TYR A 278 -0.94 -2.34 13.87
C TYR A 278 0.14 -1.25 13.89
N CYS A 279 -0.19 -0.06 14.36
CA CYS A 279 0.78 1.00 14.66
C CYS A 279 0.43 1.62 16.01
N PRO A 280 0.46 0.83 17.10
CA PRO A 280 0.15 1.34 18.42
C PRO A 280 1.21 2.34 18.85
N SER A 281 0.81 3.33 19.64
CA SER A 281 1.74 4.19 20.35
C SER A 281 2.56 3.40 21.37
N ILE A 282 3.64 3.96 21.86
CA ILE A 282 4.48 3.26 22.87
C ILE A 282 3.70 3.03 24.16
N GLU A 283 2.85 3.98 24.58
CA GLU A 283 1.97 3.82 25.73
C GLU A 283 0.97 2.66 25.53
N ASP A 284 0.40 2.50 24.34
CA ASP A 284 -0.44 1.35 24.00
C ASP A 284 0.30 0.02 24.09
N LYS A 285 1.57 -0.02 23.65
CA LYS A 285 2.38 -1.24 23.71
C LYS A 285 2.67 -1.64 25.15
N VAL A 286 3.04 -0.66 25.98
CA VAL A 286 3.35 -0.89 27.40
C VAL A 286 2.13 -1.36 28.19
N VAL A 287 0.93 -0.89 27.83
CA VAL A 287 -0.33 -1.31 28.46
C VAL A 287 -0.80 -2.68 27.95
N LYS A 288 -0.77 -2.90 26.64
CA LYS A 288 -1.28 -4.14 26.01
C LYS A 288 -0.35 -5.33 26.19
N PHE A 289 0.94 -5.09 26.35
CA PHE A 289 1.97 -6.13 26.51
C PHE A 289 2.80 -5.90 27.79
N PRO A 290 2.16 -5.97 28.98
CA PRO A 290 2.82 -5.63 30.26
C PRO A 290 3.99 -6.56 30.61
N ASP A 291 3.98 -7.81 30.11
CA ASP A 291 5.02 -8.82 30.35
C ASP A 291 6.25 -8.66 29.43
N LYS A 292 6.21 -7.70 28.48
CA LYS A 292 7.38 -7.42 27.63
C LYS A 292 8.32 -6.48 28.33
N GLU A 293 9.53 -6.97 28.61
CA GLU A 293 10.59 -6.18 29.28
C GLU A 293 11.11 -5.04 28.41
N ARG A 294 11.01 -5.18 27.07
CA ARG A 294 11.52 -4.19 26.12
C ARG A 294 10.77 -4.21 24.79
N HIS A 295 10.76 -3.06 24.11
CA HIS A 295 10.26 -2.89 22.76
C HIS A 295 11.37 -2.34 21.86
N GLN A 296 11.40 -2.75 20.59
CA GLN A 296 12.36 -2.27 19.60
C GLN A 296 12.17 -0.78 19.32
N VAL A 297 13.29 -0.07 19.21
CA VAL A 297 13.38 1.34 18.81
C VAL A 297 14.36 1.43 17.65
N PHE A 298 13.86 1.82 16.48
CA PHE A 298 14.67 2.04 15.30
C PHE A 298 15.05 3.52 15.20
N ILE A 299 16.33 3.78 15.00
CA ILE A 299 16.86 5.12 14.80
C ILE A 299 17.17 5.25 13.31
N GLU A 300 16.38 6.04 12.61
CA GLU A 300 16.37 6.10 11.16
C GLU A 300 16.64 7.53 10.67
N PRO A 301 17.64 7.76 9.79
CA PRO A 301 17.90 9.11 9.24
C PRO A 301 16.73 9.57 8.37
N GLU A 302 16.35 10.83 8.47
CA GLU A 302 15.29 11.42 7.62
C GLU A 302 15.80 11.94 6.27
N GLY A 303 17.12 11.97 6.05
CA GLY A 303 17.77 12.41 4.82
C GLY A 303 19.27 12.54 4.97
N LEU A 304 19.94 12.82 3.85
CA LEU A 304 21.41 12.97 3.81
C LEU A 304 21.88 14.36 4.31
N TYR A 305 21.06 15.38 4.14
CA TYR A 305 21.41 16.77 4.41
C TYR A 305 20.76 17.32 5.70
N THR A 306 20.30 16.44 6.58
CA THR A 306 19.72 16.78 7.87
C THR A 306 20.31 15.93 8.99
N ASN A 307 20.35 16.51 10.20
CA ASN A 307 20.67 15.77 11.42
C ASN A 307 19.42 15.18 12.12
N GLU A 308 18.25 15.30 11.50
CA GLU A 308 17.03 14.74 12.06
C GLU A 308 17.03 13.21 11.95
N MET A 309 16.82 12.54 13.09
CA MET A 309 16.65 11.09 13.18
C MET A 309 15.26 10.76 13.70
N TYR A 310 14.61 9.82 13.04
CA TYR A 310 13.28 9.31 13.37
C TYR A 310 13.38 8.19 14.42
N LEU A 311 12.57 8.25 15.48
CA LEU A 311 12.55 7.23 16.55
C LEU A 311 11.46 6.18 16.30
N GLY A 312 11.69 5.29 15.32
CA GLY A 312 10.74 4.25 14.96
C GLY A 312 10.34 3.36 16.14
N GLY A 313 9.04 3.18 16.34
CA GLY A 313 8.49 2.39 17.44
C GLY A 313 8.13 3.18 18.70
N MET A 314 8.48 4.48 18.75
CA MET A 314 8.25 5.38 19.90
C MET A 314 7.17 6.44 19.62
N SER A 315 6.22 6.16 18.72
CA SER A 315 5.06 7.04 18.51
C SER A 315 4.31 7.26 19.82
N SER A 316 3.99 8.50 20.16
CA SER A 316 3.40 8.85 21.45
C SER A 316 2.55 10.12 21.34
N SER A 317 1.58 10.25 22.25
CA SER A 317 0.85 11.49 22.50
C SER A 317 1.09 12.05 23.91
N LEU A 318 2.03 11.49 24.65
CA LEU A 318 2.41 11.97 25.98
C LEU A 318 2.93 13.40 25.95
N PRO A 319 2.83 14.17 27.04
CA PRO A 319 3.34 15.54 27.12
C PRO A 319 4.85 15.61 26.89
N GLU A 320 5.33 16.77 26.51
CA GLU A 320 6.74 17.01 26.14
C GLU A 320 7.72 16.62 27.24
N ASP A 321 7.45 16.97 28.51
CA ASP A 321 8.29 16.61 29.65
C ASP A 321 8.42 15.09 29.83
N VAL A 322 7.34 14.36 29.61
CA VAL A 322 7.33 12.89 29.66
C VAL A 322 8.10 12.30 28.48
N GLN A 323 7.94 12.87 27.27
CA GLN A 323 8.72 12.45 26.11
C GLN A 323 10.22 12.61 26.37
N HIS A 324 10.66 13.75 26.91
CA HIS A 324 12.06 13.97 27.29
C HIS A 324 12.54 12.95 28.31
N ALA A 325 11.74 12.67 29.36
CA ALA A 325 12.10 11.73 30.40
C ALA A 325 12.23 10.30 29.88
N MET A 326 11.24 9.81 29.11
CA MET A 326 11.24 8.43 28.62
C MET A 326 12.34 8.17 27.59
N TYR A 327 12.63 9.12 26.68
CA TYR A 327 13.68 8.91 25.68
C TYR A 327 15.07 8.80 26.33
N LYS A 328 15.36 9.58 27.38
CA LYS A 328 16.65 9.54 28.08
C LYS A 328 16.94 8.23 28.79
N THR A 329 15.95 7.38 28.98
CA THR A 329 16.16 6.03 29.56
C THR A 329 16.54 4.99 28.52
N VAL A 330 16.39 5.29 27.22
CA VAL A 330 16.71 4.38 26.12
C VAL A 330 18.22 4.38 25.88
N PRO A 331 18.89 3.21 25.82
CA PRO A 331 20.32 3.14 25.58
C PRO A 331 20.75 3.88 24.30
N GLY A 332 21.74 4.78 24.47
CA GLY A 332 22.25 5.65 23.39
C GLY A 332 21.48 6.95 23.22
N LEU A 333 20.38 7.17 23.93
CA LEU A 333 19.58 8.39 23.90
C LEU A 333 19.67 9.21 25.21
N GLU A 334 20.59 8.91 26.11
CA GLU A 334 20.70 9.54 27.43
C GLU A 334 20.88 11.08 27.34
N ASN A 335 21.54 11.54 26.30
CA ASN A 335 21.80 12.98 26.06
C ASN A 335 20.95 13.53 24.91
N VAL A 336 19.89 12.83 24.51
CA VAL A 336 19.09 13.15 23.33
C VAL A 336 18.50 14.56 23.38
N LYS A 337 18.54 15.24 22.24
CA LYS A 337 17.89 16.53 21.99
C LYS A 337 16.76 16.33 21.00
N ILE A 338 15.54 16.64 21.43
CA ILE A 338 14.36 16.56 20.58
C ILE A 338 14.36 17.79 19.64
N VAL A 339 14.18 17.52 18.35
CA VAL A 339 13.98 18.54 17.30
C VAL A 339 12.49 18.78 17.07
N ARG A 340 11.69 17.71 17.08
CA ARG A 340 10.23 17.76 16.97
C ARG A 340 9.62 16.75 17.94
N ASN A 341 8.60 17.17 18.66
CA ASN A 341 7.88 16.29 19.58
C ASN A 341 7.10 15.20 18.81
N ALA A 342 6.90 14.06 19.46
CA ALA A 342 5.90 13.09 19.04
C ALA A 342 4.50 13.70 19.22
N TYR A 343 3.56 13.30 18.37
CA TYR A 343 2.16 13.72 18.47
C TYR A 343 1.20 12.67 17.89
N ALA A 344 -0.03 12.67 18.37
CA ALA A 344 -1.14 12.05 17.68
C ALA A 344 -1.78 13.08 16.74
N ILE A 345 -2.29 12.62 15.60
CA ILE A 345 -3.10 13.45 14.70
C ILE A 345 -4.44 12.79 14.47
N GLU A 346 -5.51 13.55 14.67
CA GLU A 346 -6.88 13.20 14.28
C GLU A 346 -7.24 13.89 12.99
N TYR A 347 -8.07 13.23 12.18
CA TYR A 347 -8.52 13.74 10.90
C TYR A 347 -9.83 13.09 10.48
N ASP A 348 -10.60 13.78 9.63
CA ASP A 348 -11.83 13.24 9.06
C ASP A 348 -11.53 12.33 7.88
N CYS A 349 -12.29 11.25 7.79
CA CYS A 349 -12.29 10.29 6.68
C CYS A 349 -13.73 9.82 6.43
N ILE A 350 -13.92 9.04 5.37
CA ILE A 350 -15.25 8.52 5.02
C ILE A 350 -15.45 7.07 5.46
N ASN A 351 -16.71 6.68 5.58
CA ASN A 351 -17.08 5.27 5.52
C ASN A 351 -16.89 4.77 4.07
N SER A 352 -15.87 3.95 3.85
CA SER A 352 -15.51 3.46 2.50
C SER A 352 -16.54 2.53 1.86
N LEU A 353 -17.53 2.04 2.61
CA LEU A 353 -18.67 1.29 2.08
C LEU A 353 -19.54 2.12 1.11
N GLN A 354 -19.41 3.44 1.12
CA GLN A 354 -20.06 4.35 0.16
C GLN A 354 -19.44 4.31 -1.24
N LEU A 355 -18.28 3.65 -1.39
CA LEU A 355 -17.55 3.57 -2.64
C LEU A 355 -17.90 2.30 -3.42
N LYS A 356 -17.88 2.42 -4.74
CA LYS A 356 -17.80 1.30 -5.67
C LYS A 356 -16.37 0.73 -5.67
N ALA A 357 -16.17 -0.45 -6.23
CA ALA A 357 -14.84 -1.03 -6.43
C ALA A 357 -13.94 -0.20 -7.39
N THR A 358 -14.52 0.73 -8.14
CA THR A 358 -13.80 1.73 -8.97
C THR A 358 -13.33 2.94 -8.15
N LEU A 359 -13.62 2.98 -6.85
CA LEU A 359 -13.40 4.10 -5.94
C LEU A 359 -14.25 5.34 -6.23
N GLU A 360 -15.28 5.22 -7.06
CA GLU A 360 -16.31 6.22 -7.27
C GLU A 360 -17.38 6.12 -6.16
N PHE A 361 -17.90 7.25 -5.68
CA PHE A 361 -19.03 7.26 -4.75
C PHE A 361 -20.29 6.67 -5.40
N LYS A 362 -21.04 5.88 -4.63
CA LYS A 362 -22.29 5.28 -5.10
C LYS A 362 -23.38 6.34 -5.33
N ALA A 363 -23.43 7.36 -4.47
CA ALA A 363 -24.46 8.39 -4.46
C ALA A 363 -24.14 9.61 -5.33
N ILE A 364 -22.86 9.87 -5.65
CA ILE A 364 -22.45 11.07 -6.39
C ILE A 364 -21.62 10.63 -7.60
N GLU A 365 -22.20 10.73 -8.77
CA GLU A 365 -21.56 10.38 -10.03
C GLU A 365 -20.39 11.33 -10.33
N GLY A 366 -19.24 10.79 -10.71
CA GLY A 366 -18.03 11.55 -11.02
C GLY A 366 -17.20 11.96 -9.79
N LEU A 367 -17.65 11.67 -8.56
CA LEU A 367 -16.86 11.88 -7.36
C LEU A 367 -16.11 10.58 -7.01
N PHE A 368 -14.78 10.66 -6.93
CA PHE A 368 -13.88 9.57 -6.56
C PHE A 368 -13.08 9.93 -5.31
N SER A 369 -12.46 8.95 -4.68
CA SER A 369 -11.57 9.21 -3.57
C SER A 369 -10.47 8.15 -3.41
N GLY A 370 -9.39 8.52 -2.70
CA GLY A 370 -8.27 7.63 -2.44
C GLY A 370 -7.46 7.99 -1.20
N GLY A 371 -6.70 7.02 -0.70
CA GLY A 371 -5.77 7.19 0.40
C GLY A 371 -6.40 7.15 1.78
N GLN A 372 -5.80 7.91 2.71
CA GLN A 372 -6.26 7.91 4.10
C GLN A 372 -7.68 8.47 4.28
N PHE A 373 -8.12 9.29 3.36
CA PHE A 373 -9.49 9.77 3.30
C PHE A 373 -10.51 8.61 3.19
N ASN A 374 -10.15 7.49 2.57
CA ASN A 374 -10.96 6.27 2.51
C ASN A 374 -10.84 5.39 3.78
N GLY A 375 -10.23 5.89 4.84
CA GLY A 375 -10.04 5.13 6.08
C GLY A 375 -8.92 4.10 6.02
N SER A 376 -7.96 4.22 5.09
CA SER A 376 -6.72 3.43 5.08
C SER A 376 -5.58 4.15 5.81
N SER A 377 -4.45 3.47 6.03
CA SER A 377 -3.25 4.06 6.61
C SER A 377 -1.99 3.51 5.93
N GLY A 378 -1.15 4.41 5.44
CA GLY A 378 0.13 4.14 4.80
C GLY A 378 0.28 4.84 3.46
N TYR A 379 1.52 5.15 3.09
CA TYR A 379 1.85 5.87 1.85
C TYR A 379 1.53 5.03 0.61
N GLU A 380 1.86 3.75 0.68
CA GLU A 380 1.68 2.79 -0.39
C GLU A 380 0.20 2.48 -0.63
N GLU A 381 -0.56 2.29 0.45
CA GLU A 381 -2.02 2.14 0.38
C GLU A 381 -2.68 3.38 -0.22
N ALA A 382 -2.16 4.57 0.10
CA ALA A 382 -2.66 5.82 -0.45
C ALA A 382 -2.35 5.94 -1.95
N ALA A 383 -1.12 5.67 -2.35
CA ALA A 383 -0.66 5.75 -3.73
C ALA A 383 -1.48 4.86 -4.67
N VAL A 384 -1.67 3.58 -4.31
CA VAL A 384 -2.41 2.63 -5.17
C VAL A 384 -3.89 2.99 -5.28
N GLN A 385 -4.51 3.51 -4.22
CA GLN A 385 -5.90 3.98 -4.29
C GLN A 385 -6.02 5.22 -5.16
N GLY A 386 -5.12 6.19 -5.00
CA GLY A 386 -5.09 7.39 -5.83
C GLY A 386 -4.91 7.04 -7.30
N PHE A 387 -3.97 6.16 -7.62
CA PHE A 387 -3.75 5.66 -8.97
C PHE A 387 -5.02 5.02 -9.57
N MET A 388 -5.65 4.08 -8.85
CA MET A 388 -6.85 3.39 -9.33
C MET A 388 -8.04 4.34 -9.46
N ALA A 389 -8.20 5.32 -8.55
CA ALA A 389 -9.22 6.36 -8.66
C ALA A 389 -8.97 7.24 -9.90
N GLY A 390 -7.72 7.66 -10.14
CA GLY A 390 -7.33 8.41 -11.33
C GLY A 390 -7.59 7.67 -12.62
N VAL A 391 -7.13 6.42 -12.71
CA VAL A 391 -7.37 5.55 -13.87
C VAL A 391 -8.87 5.40 -14.12
N ASN A 392 -9.67 5.11 -13.11
CA ASN A 392 -11.11 4.87 -13.28
C ASN A 392 -11.89 6.16 -13.60
N ALA A 393 -11.49 7.30 -13.06
CA ALA A 393 -12.02 8.59 -13.47
C ALA A 393 -11.72 8.88 -14.94
N ALA A 394 -10.47 8.69 -15.36
CA ALA A 394 -10.05 8.89 -16.74
C ALA A 394 -10.76 7.94 -17.70
N MET A 395 -10.82 6.64 -17.41
CA MET A 395 -11.54 5.67 -18.24
C MET A 395 -13.01 6.02 -18.41
N LYS A 396 -13.67 6.47 -17.33
CA LYS A 396 -15.07 6.93 -17.40
C LYS A 396 -15.23 8.12 -18.33
N LEU A 397 -14.37 9.14 -18.23
CA LEU A 397 -14.44 10.35 -19.04
C LEU A 397 -14.09 10.09 -20.51
N LEU A 398 -13.21 9.15 -20.79
CA LEU A 398 -12.84 8.71 -22.14
C LEU A 398 -13.84 7.72 -22.76
N GLY A 399 -14.90 7.32 -22.03
CA GLY A 399 -15.87 6.33 -22.50
C GLY A 399 -15.28 4.92 -22.63
N ARG A 400 -14.17 4.62 -21.92
CA ARG A 400 -13.50 3.33 -21.92
C ARG A 400 -13.93 2.49 -20.72
N LYS A 401 -13.66 1.18 -20.76
CA LYS A 401 -13.92 0.27 -19.66
C LYS A 401 -13.11 0.66 -18.42
N GLN A 402 -13.75 0.77 -17.26
CA GLN A 402 -13.09 0.94 -15.97
C GLN A 402 -12.43 -0.36 -15.52
N TYR A 403 -11.37 -0.23 -14.70
CA TYR A 403 -10.57 -1.35 -14.23
C TYR A 403 -10.81 -1.62 -12.74
N VAL A 404 -11.17 -2.85 -12.43
CA VAL A 404 -11.28 -3.38 -11.07
C VAL A 404 -10.41 -4.63 -11.00
N LEU A 405 -9.35 -4.57 -10.22
CA LEU A 405 -8.49 -5.72 -9.97
C LEU A 405 -9.14 -6.62 -8.92
N ASP A 406 -9.19 -7.91 -9.19
CA ASP A 406 -9.71 -8.87 -8.22
C ASP A 406 -8.63 -9.32 -7.22
N ARG A 407 -9.07 -9.95 -6.13
CA ARG A 407 -8.20 -10.44 -5.04
C ARG A 407 -7.20 -11.50 -5.48
N SER A 408 -7.40 -12.15 -6.61
CA SER A 408 -6.48 -13.14 -7.18
C SER A 408 -5.47 -12.55 -8.16
N GLN A 409 -5.65 -11.27 -8.54
CA GLN A 409 -4.79 -10.57 -9.48
C GLN A 409 -3.74 -9.71 -8.80
N ALA A 410 -4.11 -9.05 -7.68
CA ALA A 410 -3.24 -8.07 -7.04
C ALA A 410 -3.56 -7.85 -5.56
N TYR A 411 -2.55 -7.46 -4.76
CA TYR A 411 -2.74 -6.89 -3.43
C TYR A 411 -3.58 -5.59 -3.48
N ILE A 412 -3.45 -4.81 -4.55
CA ILE A 412 -4.33 -3.65 -4.82
C ILE A 412 -5.79 -4.09 -4.85
N GLY A 413 -6.09 -5.20 -5.51
CA GLY A 413 -7.44 -5.78 -5.53
C GLY A 413 -7.92 -6.22 -4.16
N VAL A 414 -7.05 -6.86 -3.36
CA VAL A 414 -7.36 -7.24 -1.97
C VAL A 414 -7.68 -6.01 -1.13
N LEU A 415 -6.87 -4.95 -1.23
CA LEU A 415 -7.03 -3.71 -0.48
C LEU A 415 -8.36 -3.01 -0.81
N ILE A 416 -8.64 -2.81 -2.08
CA ILE A 416 -9.86 -2.11 -2.51
C ILE A 416 -11.10 -2.93 -2.17
N ASP A 417 -11.09 -4.24 -2.44
CA ASP A 417 -12.22 -5.12 -2.08
C ASP A 417 -12.49 -5.09 -0.57
N ASP A 418 -11.45 -5.17 0.26
CA ASP A 418 -11.62 -5.06 1.73
C ASP A 418 -12.22 -3.72 2.15
N LEU A 419 -11.78 -2.61 1.56
CA LEU A 419 -12.28 -1.27 1.88
C LEU A 419 -13.78 -1.09 1.54
N VAL A 420 -14.18 -1.59 0.37
CA VAL A 420 -15.55 -1.34 -0.13
C VAL A 420 -16.58 -2.41 0.28
N THR A 421 -16.13 -3.52 0.90
CA THR A 421 -17.00 -4.63 1.29
C THR A 421 -16.99 -4.96 2.78
N LYS A 422 -16.03 -4.44 3.55
CA LYS A 422 -15.92 -4.70 5.00
C LYS A 422 -16.10 -3.43 5.80
N GLU A 423 -16.79 -3.52 6.92
CA GLU A 423 -16.83 -2.43 7.89
C GLU A 423 -15.46 -2.22 8.52
N ASN A 424 -14.91 -1.02 8.38
CA ASN A 424 -13.63 -0.66 8.95
C ASN A 424 -13.86 0.38 10.05
N HIS A 425 -13.79 -0.06 11.31
CA HIS A 425 -13.91 0.81 12.49
C HIS A 425 -12.54 1.33 12.99
N GLU A 426 -11.48 0.95 12.32
CA GLU A 426 -10.10 1.39 12.58
C GLU A 426 -9.38 1.62 11.23
N PRO A 427 -8.32 2.45 11.17
CA PRO A 427 -7.57 2.65 9.94
C PRO A 427 -7.08 1.33 9.34
N TYR A 428 -7.54 1.04 8.12
CA TYR A 428 -7.16 -0.17 7.39
C TYR A 428 -5.66 -0.13 7.03
N ARG A 429 -4.98 -1.25 7.23
CA ARG A 429 -3.60 -1.45 6.82
C ARG A 429 -3.46 -2.75 6.06
N MET A 430 -2.75 -2.71 4.93
CA MET A 430 -2.44 -3.91 4.17
C MET A 430 -1.45 -4.79 4.91
N MET A 431 -1.70 -6.10 4.92
CA MET A 431 -0.84 -7.12 5.49
C MET A 431 -0.84 -8.35 4.59
N THR A 432 0.26 -9.11 4.59
CA THR A 432 0.36 -10.35 3.81
C THR A 432 -0.71 -11.39 4.20
N SER A 433 -1.15 -11.38 5.46
CA SER A 433 -2.21 -12.28 5.95
C SER A 433 -3.60 -12.02 5.35
N ARG A 434 -3.82 -10.84 4.74
CA ARG A 434 -5.10 -10.50 4.10
C ARG A 434 -5.25 -11.09 2.70
N ALA A 435 -4.14 -11.48 2.06
CA ALA A 435 -4.14 -12.07 0.73
C ALA A 435 -4.21 -13.61 0.84
N GLU A 436 -5.17 -14.19 0.13
CA GLU A 436 -5.41 -15.63 0.08
C GLU A 436 -4.36 -16.35 -0.79
N TYR A 437 -3.87 -15.70 -1.85
CA TYR A 437 -3.03 -16.30 -2.90
C TYR A 437 -1.61 -15.73 -2.89
N ARG A 438 -0.96 -15.65 -1.71
CA ARG A 438 0.33 -14.95 -1.51
C ARG A 438 1.44 -15.41 -2.43
N LEU A 439 1.50 -16.71 -2.76
CA LEU A 439 2.53 -17.25 -3.63
C LEU A 439 2.33 -16.85 -5.11
N LEU A 440 1.09 -16.57 -5.52
CA LEU A 440 0.79 -16.02 -6.83
C LEU A 440 1.00 -14.50 -6.88
N LEU A 441 0.72 -13.80 -5.77
CA LEU A 441 0.76 -12.33 -5.67
C LEU A 441 2.10 -11.83 -5.10
N ARG A 442 3.23 -12.39 -5.54
CA ARG A 442 4.54 -11.96 -5.07
C ARG A 442 4.90 -10.58 -5.63
N GLN A 443 5.78 -9.87 -4.93
CA GLN A 443 6.29 -8.58 -5.42
C GLN A 443 7.20 -8.74 -6.66
N ASP A 444 7.94 -9.85 -6.72
CA ASP A 444 8.91 -10.15 -7.77
C ASP A 444 8.29 -10.47 -9.14
N ASN A 445 7.00 -10.85 -9.17
CA ASN A 445 6.27 -11.17 -10.39
C ASN A 445 5.15 -10.19 -10.73
N ALA A 446 5.13 -9.02 -10.12
CA ALA A 446 4.06 -8.04 -10.33
C ALA A 446 3.99 -7.56 -11.80
N ASP A 447 5.13 -7.42 -12.47
CA ASP A 447 5.23 -7.12 -13.89
C ASP A 447 4.54 -8.18 -14.76
N LEU A 448 4.84 -9.45 -14.53
CA LEU A 448 4.24 -10.58 -15.27
C LEU A 448 2.71 -10.67 -15.09
N ARG A 449 2.17 -10.15 -13.98
CA ARG A 449 0.72 -10.17 -13.70
C ARG A 449 -0.01 -8.95 -14.22
N LEU A 450 0.61 -7.78 -14.20
CA LEU A 450 -0.09 -6.49 -14.30
C LEU A 450 0.39 -5.59 -15.44
N ARG A 451 1.59 -5.81 -16.00
CA ARG A 451 2.14 -4.95 -17.06
C ARG A 451 1.23 -4.87 -18.29
N ALA A 452 0.62 -6.00 -18.69
CA ALA A 452 -0.34 -6.03 -19.78
C ALA A 452 -1.57 -5.13 -19.51
N ILE A 453 -2.03 -5.09 -18.26
CA ILE A 453 -3.15 -4.22 -17.85
C ILE A 453 -2.72 -2.75 -17.92
N GLY A 454 -1.52 -2.43 -17.41
CA GLY A 454 -0.96 -1.06 -17.48
C GLY A 454 -0.80 -0.56 -18.92
N HIS A 455 -0.39 -1.45 -19.82
CA HIS A 455 -0.29 -1.16 -21.24
C HIS A 455 -1.68 -0.97 -21.90
N GLU A 456 -2.65 -1.82 -21.59
CA GLU A 456 -4.05 -1.68 -22.06
C GLU A 456 -4.70 -0.37 -21.59
N ILE A 457 -4.39 0.06 -20.35
CA ILE A 457 -4.80 1.37 -19.81
C ILE A 457 -4.18 2.51 -20.64
N GLY A 458 -2.92 2.38 -21.04
CA GLY A 458 -2.13 3.39 -21.75
C GLY A 458 -1.10 4.11 -20.88
N LEU A 459 -0.73 3.56 -19.71
CA LEU A 459 0.25 4.13 -18.76
C LEU A 459 1.58 3.41 -18.78
N VAL A 460 1.70 2.30 -19.47
CA VAL A 460 2.91 1.53 -19.72
C VAL A 460 3.24 1.60 -21.21
N SER A 461 4.49 1.89 -21.54
CA SER A 461 4.95 1.99 -22.93
C SER A 461 5.03 0.63 -23.62
N ASP A 462 5.01 0.64 -24.97
CA ASP A 462 5.21 -0.56 -25.79
C ASP A 462 6.54 -1.25 -25.44
N GLU A 463 7.62 -0.48 -25.27
CA GLU A 463 8.94 -1.01 -24.92
C GLU A 463 8.95 -1.74 -23.57
N GLU A 464 8.35 -1.14 -22.54
CA GLU A 464 8.24 -1.75 -21.20
C GLU A 464 7.40 -3.03 -21.25
N TYR A 465 6.31 -3.04 -22.02
CA TYR A 465 5.45 -4.20 -22.21
C TYR A 465 6.17 -5.32 -22.96
N GLU A 466 6.83 -5.02 -24.08
CA GLU A 466 7.59 -5.99 -24.86
C GLU A 466 8.75 -6.62 -24.07
N ARG A 467 9.38 -5.85 -23.18
CA ARG A 467 10.41 -6.37 -22.25
C ARG A 467 9.82 -7.42 -21.32
N THR A 468 8.62 -7.18 -20.80
CA THR A 468 7.93 -8.15 -19.95
C THR A 468 7.51 -9.42 -20.72
N VAL A 469 7.03 -9.27 -21.95
CA VAL A 469 6.69 -10.40 -22.83
C VAL A 469 7.93 -11.26 -23.13
N ARG A 470 9.08 -10.64 -23.40
CA ARG A 470 10.35 -11.36 -23.58
C ARG A 470 10.74 -12.13 -22.32
N LYS A 471 10.71 -11.46 -21.15
CA LYS A 471 10.98 -12.09 -19.85
C LYS A 471 10.10 -13.32 -19.62
N GLU A 472 8.80 -13.22 -19.87
CA GLU A 472 7.87 -14.35 -19.72
C GLU A 472 8.25 -15.52 -20.65
N LYS A 473 8.58 -15.22 -21.91
CA LYS A 473 9.02 -16.23 -22.89
C LYS A 473 10.32 -16.91 -22.46
N ASP A 474 11.30 -16.14 -21.95
CA ASP A 474 12.58 -16.68 -21.51
C ASP A 474 12.40 -17.57 -20.27
N ILE A 475 11.54 -17.19 -19.32
CA ILE A 475 11.18 -18.02 -18.16
C ILE A 475 10.59 -19.37 -18.61
N LEU A 476 9.60 -19.32 -19.52
CA LEU A 476 8.92 -20.55 -19.98
C LEU A 476 9.87 -21.47 -20.74
N ALA A 477 10.70 -20.91 -21.63
CA ALA A 477 11.67 -21.67 -22.39
C ALA A 477 12.71 -22.35 -21.49
N GLU A 478 13.21 -21.63 -20.47
CA GLU A 478 14.20 -22.18 -19.55
C GLU A 478 13.60 -23.24 -18.61
N VAL A 479 12.40 -23.03 -18.10
CA VAL A 479 11.68 -24.07 -17.33
C VAL A 479 11.50 -25.33 -18.16
N GLU A 480 11.06 -25.21 -19.43
CA GLU A 480 10.91 -26.33 -20.34
C GLU A 480 12.24 -27.03 -20.62
N ARG A 481 13.32 -26.26 -20.83
CA ARG A 481 14.67 -26.81 -21.03
C ARG A 481 15.13 -27.66 -19.83
N LEU A 482 14.95 -27.13 -18.61
CA LEU A 482 15.36 -27.81 -17.37
C LEU A 482 14.55 -29.09 -17.12
N GLU A 483 13.25 -29.12 -17.46
CA GLU A 483 12.40 -30.30 -17.36
C GLU A 483 12.82 -31.41 -18.35
N ASN A 484 13.35 -31.05 -19.51
CA ASN A 484 13.71 -31.96 -20.58
C ASN A 484 15.21 -32.30 -20.65
N THR A 485 16.06 -31.63 -19.86
CA THR A 485 17.51 -31.87 -19.85
C THR A 485 17.88 -32.87 -18.78
N ASN A 486 18.26 -34.09 -19.21
CA ASN A 486 18.74 -35.13 -18.31
C ASN A 486 20.25 -34.97 -18.06
N ILE A 487 20.65 -35.14 -16.81
CA ILE A 487 22.05 -35.20 -16.39
C ILE A 487 22.35 -36.57 -15.75
N GLY A 488 23.48 -37.17 -16.14
CA GLY A 488 23.90 -38.45 -15.62
C GLY A 488 24.63 -38.33 -14.28
N ALA A 489 24.81 -39.47 -13.59
CA ALA A 489 25.54 -39.61 -12.34
C ALA A 489 27.09 -39.61 -12.55
N SER A 490 27.60 -38.63 -13.31
CA SER A 490 29.06 -38.45 -13.52
C SER A 490 29.77 -38.04 -12.24
N GLU A 491 31.06 -38.24 -12.15
CA GLU A 491 31.85 -37.84 -10.98
C GLU A 491 31.76 -36.33 -10.72
N ARG A 492 31.72 -35.50 -11.76
CA ARG A 492 31.48 -34.04 -11.64
C ARG A 492 30.15 -33.75 -10.93
N VAL A 493 29.06 -34.40 -11.34
CA VAL A 493 27.74 -34.21 -10.75
C VAL A 493 27.67 -34.73 -9.32
N GLN A 494 28.30 -35.87 -9.03
CA GLN A 494 28.34 -36.41 -7.65
C GLN A 494 29.16 -35.50 -6.72
N ASN A 495 30.26 -34.95 -7.20
CA ASN A 495 31.07 -34.00 -6.45
C ASN A 495 30.28 -32.71 -6.14
N PHE A 496 29.55 -32.18 -7.13
CA PHE A 496 28.64 -31.04 -6.95
C PHE A 496 27.58 -31.34 -5.87
N LEU A 497 26.90 -32.48 -5.96
CA LEU A 497 25.88 -32.86 -4.99
C LEU A 497 26.45 -33.00 -3.57
N ARG A 498 27.61 -33.62 -3.42
CA ARG A 498 28.30 -33.73 -2.11
C ARG A 498 28.70 -32.36 -1.56
N ALA A 499 29.23 -31.48 -2.40
CA ALA A 499 29.66 -30.14 -2.00
C ALA A 499 28.50 -29.30 -1.45
N HIS A 500 27.29 -29.49 -2.01
CA HIS A 500 26.08 -28.79 -1.57
C HIS A 500 25.22 -29.60 -0.58
N GLY A 501 25.74 -30.69 0.00
CA GLY A 501 25.03 -31.50 1.01
C GLY A 501 23.82 -32.25 0.49
N SER A 502 23.74 -32.47 -0.84
CA SER A 502 22.64 -33.15 -1.48
C SER A 502 22.95 -34.64 -1.69
N THR A 503 21.90 -35.47 -1.74
CA THR A 503 22.03 -36.89 -1.96
C THR A 503 22.53 -37.19 -3.38
N GLU A 504 23.50 -38.10 -3.50
CA GLU A 504 24.04 -38.56 -4.77
C GLU A 504 22.96 -39.22 -5.66
N LEU A 505 23.13 -39.10 -6.98
CA LEU A 505 22.27 -39.74 -7.95
C LEU A 505 22.61 -41.23 -8.08
N LYS A 506 21.59 -42.08 -8.04
CA LYS A 506 21.71 -43.50 -8.40
C LYS A 506 21.54 -43.74 -9.90
N THR A 507 20.73 -42.90 -10.53
CA THR A 507 20.43 -42.89 -11.97
C THR A 507 20.42 -41.45 -12.44
N GLY A 508 20.28 -41.19 -13.75
CA GLY A 508 20.09 -39.85 -14.26
C GLY A 508 18.85 -39.17 -13.68
N ALA A 509 18.90 -37.84 -13.60
CA ALA A 509 17.80 -36.99 -13.21
C ALA A 509 17.67 -35.80 -14.18
N THR A 510 16.52 -35.13 -14.24
CA THR A 510 16.42 -33.86 -14.95
C THR A 510 17.06 -32.73 -14.15
N LEU A 511 17.51 -31.66 -14.81
CA LEU A 511 18.00 -30.48 -14.10
C LEU A 511 16.93 -29.87 -13.21
N ALA A 512 15.66 -29.88 -13.64
CA ALA A 512 14.52 -29.46 -12.83
C ALA A 512 14.36 -30.27 -11.54
N GLU A 513 14.55 -31.60 -11.59
CA GLU A 513 14.54 -32.45 -10.40
C GLU A 513 15.63 -32.08 -9.40
N LEU A 514 16.79 -31.64 -9.86
CA LEU A 514 17.85 -31.13 -8.98
C LEU A 514 17.45 -29.80 -8.34
N VAL A 515 16.91 -28.84 -9.10
CA VAL A 515 16.45 -27.55 -8.55
C VAL A 515 15.33 -27.74 -7.52
N ARG A 516 14.48 -28.76 -7.66
CA ARG A 516 13.41 -29.06 -6.67
C ARG A 516 13.94 -29.50 -5.31
N ARG A 517 15.20 -29.91 -5.21
CA ARG A 517 15.79 -30.30 -3.92
C ARG A 517 15.97 -29.07 -3.02
N PRO A 518 15.68 -29.18 -1.70
CA PRO A 518 15.75 -28.04 -0.78
C PRO A 518 17.11 -27.35 -0.75
N GLU A 519 18.19 -28.10 -0.80
CA GLU A 519 19.57 -27.65 -0.70
C GLU A 519 20.17 -27.09 -1.99
N LEU A 520 19.50 -27.26 -3.13
CA LEU A 520 19.97 -26.78 -4.44
C LEU A 520 19.07 -25.66 -4.95
N ASP A 521 19.57 -24.82 -5.83
CA ASP A 521 18.81 -23.81 -6.56
C ASP A 521 19.27 -23.70 -8.02
N TYR A 522 18.56 -22.88 -8.81
CA TYR A 522 18.86 -22.68 -10.22
C TYR A 522 20.27 -22.11 -10.44
N PHE A 523 20.70 -21.15 -9.60
CA PHE A 523 21.97 -20.46 -9.77
C PHE A 523 23.18 -21.38 -9.57
N MET A 524 23.05 -22.41 -8.72
CA MET A 524 24.10 -23.40 -8.48
C MET A 524 24.34 -24.30 -9.69
N LEU A 525 23.37 -24.43 -10.61
CA LEU A 525 23.51 -25.30 -11.78
C LEU A 525 24.63 -24.86 -12.73
N THR A 526 25.11 -23.61 -12.64
CA THR A 526 26.29 -23.14 -13.40
C THR A 526 27.51 -24.03 -13.26
N GLU A 527 27.63 -24.76 -12.13
CA GLU A 527 28.74 -25.68 -11.87
C GLU A 527 28.68 -26.97 -12.72
N ILE A 528 27.48 -27.38 -13.15
CA ILE A 528 27.26 -28.67 -13.85
C ILE A 528 26.56 -28.55 -15.19
N ASP A 529 25.90 -27.42 -15.49
CA ASP A 529 25.16 -27.17 -16.73
C ASP A 529 25.94 -26.21 -17.65
N GLU A 530 26.66 -26.75 -18.61
CA GLU A 530 27.44 -25.97 -19.57
C GLU A 530 26.57 -25.22 -20.61
N LYS A 531 25.29 -25.54 -20.69
CA LYS A 531 24.33 -24.94 -21.63
C LYS A 531 23.36 -23.98 -20.94
N MET A 532 23.66 -23.62 -19.71
CA MET A 532 22.86 -22.67 -18.96
C MET A 532 22.82 -21.32 -19.68
N PRO A 533 21.65 -20.77 -20.03
CA PRO A 533 21.57 -19.48 -20.70
C PRO A 533 21.95 -18.33 -19.76
N ASP A 534 22.48 -17.27 -20.33
CA ASP A 534 22.73 -16.01 -19.62
C ASP A 534 21.43 -15.22 -19.53
N LEU A 535 20.70 -15.42 -18.43
CA LEU A 535 19.44 -14.74 -18.14
C LEU A 535 19.66 -13.57 -17.20
N LEU A 536 18.84 -12.53 -17.36
CA LEU A 536 18.77 -11.49 -16.34
C LEU A 536 18.39 -12.11 -14.98
N GLU A 537 18.98 -11.59 -13.92
CA GLU A 537 18.86 -12.17 -12.58
C GLU A 537 17.40 -12.30 -12.10
N ASP A 538 16.56 -11.30 -12.36
CA ASP A 538 15.14 -11.33 -12.04
C ASP A 538 14.37 -12.39 -12.84
N THR A 539 14.80 -12.70 -14.06
CA THR A 539 14.27 -13.80 -14.89
C THR A 539 14.70 -15.15 -14.32
N ALA A 540 15.97 -15.30 -13.97
CA ALA A 540 16.53 -16.49 -13.34
C ALA A 540 15.86 -16.81 -11.99
N GLU A 541 15.57 -15.79 -11.19
CA GLU A 541 14.79 -15.93 -9.95
C GLU A 541 13.39 -16.50 -10.21
N GLN A 542 12.71 -16.05 -11.27
CA GLN A 542 11.39 -16.59 -11.64
C GLN A 542 11.47 -18.05 -12.07
N VAL A 543 12.51 -18.44 -12.82
CA VAL A 543 12.75 -19.86 -13.18
C VAL A 543 12.89 -20.71 -11.92
N ASN A 544 13.75 -20.29 -10.99
CA ASN A 544 13.98 -20.98 -9.72
C ASN A 544 12.68 -21.14 -8.91
N ILE A 545 11.90 -20.07 -8.74
CA ILE A 545 10.65 -20.09 -7.98
C ILE A 545 9.61 -20.98 -8.66
N ASN A 546 9.47 -20.91 -9.99
CA ASN A 546 8.49 -21.69 -10.73
C ASN A 546 8.75 -23.19 -10.59
N ILE A 547 10.00 -23.63 -10.59
CA ILE A 547 10.36 -25.04 -10.42
C ILE A 547 10.22 -25.47 -8.96
N LYS A 548 10.81 -24.73 -8.01
CA LYS A 548 10.78 -25.09 -6.58
C LYS A 548 9.38 -25.15 -5.98
N TYR A 549 8.52 -24.23 -6.37
CA TYR A 549 7.19 -24.07 -5.80
C TYR A 549 6.06 -24.52 -6.74
N GLU A 550 6.38 -25.24 -7.82
CA GLU A 550 5.44 -25.69 -8.85
C GLU A 550 4.16 -26.31 -8.26
N GLY A 551 4.28 -27.26 -7.36
CA GLY A 551 3.15 -27.97 -6.74
C GLY A 551 2.23 -27.02 -5.95
N TYR A 552 2.81 -26.07 -5.22
CA TYR A 552 2.06 -25.05 -4.46
C TYR A 552 1.40 -24.02 -5.40
N ILE A 553 2.10 -23.57 -6.42
CA ILE A 553 1.59 -22.66 -7.45
C ILE A 553 0.39 -23.28 -8.17
N ARG A 554 0.51 -24.54 -8.60
CA ARG A 554 -0.57 -25.30 -9.25
C ARG A 554 -1.80 -25.40 -8.36
N ARG A 555 -1.63 -25.70 -7.06
CA ARG A 555 -2.73 -25.76 -6.09
C ARG A 555 -3.42 -24.39 -5.95
N GLN A 556 -2.68 -23.32 -5.82
CA GLN A 556 -3.26 -21.96 -5.73
C GLN A 556 -3.98 -21.55 -7.02
N LYS A 557 -3.44 -21.90 -8.21
CA LYS A 557 -4.13 -21.68 -9.49
C LYS A 557 -5.48 -22.40 -9.56
N GLN A 558 -5.59 -23.63 -9.02
CA GLN A 558 -6.86 -24.34 -8.91
C GLN A 558 -7.85 -23.63 -7.98
N GLN A 559 -7.40 -23.14 -6.82
CA GLN A 559 -8.22 -22.35 -5.91
C GLN A 559 -8.72 -21.05 -6.56
N VAL A 560 -7.85 -20.36 -7.30
CA VAL A 560 -8.23 -19.16 -8.06
C VAL A 560 -9.28 -19.47 -9.11
N ALA A 561 -9.17 -20.58 -9.82
CA ALA A 561 -10.19 -20.99 -10.79
C ALA A 561 -11.56 -21.21 -10.14
N GLN A 562 -11.61 -21.79 -8.94
CA GLN A 562 -12.85 -21.91 -8.14
C GLN A 562 -13.37 -20.55 -7.68
N PHE A 563 -12.50 -19.70 -7.17
CA PHE A 563 -12.84 -18.33 -6.78
C PHE A 563 -13.47 -17.55 -7.93
N LYS A 564 -12.86 -17.56 -9.13
CA LYS A 564 -13.38 -16.87 -10.31
C LYS A 564 -14.77 -17.37 -10.73
N LYS A 565 -15.09 -18.66 -10.51
CA LYS A 565 -16.45 -19.17 -10.75
C LYS A 565 -17.49 -18.55 -9.82
N LEU A 566 -17.14 -18.25 -8.57
CA LEU A 566 -18.03 -17.56 -7.63
C LEU A 566 -18.15 -16.08 -7.97
N GLU A 567 -17.04 -15.41 -8.31
CA GLU A 567 -17.04 -13.99 -8.73
C GLU A 567 -17.79 -13.75 -10.04
N SER A 568 -17.79 -14.70 -10.95
CA SER A 568 -18.55 -14.59 -12.20
C SER A 568 -20.06 -14.67 -12.01
N ARG A 569 -20.54 -15.20 -10.87
CA ARG A 569 -21.95 -15.24 -10.53
C ARG A 569 -22.42 -13.90 -9.96
N LYS A 570 -22.84 -13.00 -10.87
CA LYS A 570 -23.26 -11.64 -10.51
C LYS A 570 -24.57 -11.62 -9.74
N LEU A 571 -24.68 -10.68 -8.82
CA LEU A 571 -25.88 -10.33 -8.06
C LEU A 571 -26.32 -8.92 -8.49
N SER A 572 -27.65 -8.71 -8.58
CA SER A 572 -28.18 -7.37 -8.83
C SER A 572 -28.04 -6.52 -7.57
N VAL A 573 -27.72 -5.24 -7.73
CA VAL A 573 -27.71 -4.26 -6.63
C VAL A 573 -29.10 -4.11 -5.98
N ASP A 574 -30.17 -4.31 -6.78
CA ASP A 574 -31.56 -4.23 -6.32
C ASP A 574 -32.11 -5.58 -5.83
N PHE A 575 -31.24 -6.61 -5.69
CA PHE A 575 -31.68 -7.91 -5.22
C PHE A 575 -32.10 -7.83 -3.74
N ASP A 576 -33.36 -8.21 -3.47
CA ASP A 576 -33.88 -8.27 -2.10
C ASP A 576 -33.62 -9.68 -1.51
N TYR A 577 -32.69 -9.76 -0.60
CA TYR A 577 -32.29 -11.00 0.05
C TYR A 577 -33.37 -11.53 1.04
N SER A 578 -34.36 -10.72 1.41
CA SER A 578 -35.49 -11.16 2.24
C SER A 578 -36.42 -12.15 1.52
N THR A 579 -36.37 -12.16 0.19
CA THR A 579 -37.12 -13.10 -0.66
C THR A 579 -36.51 -14.51 -0.74
N VAL A 580 -35.30 -14.67 -0.26
CA VAL A 580 -34.58 -15.96 -0.29
C VAL A 580 -34.91 -16.79 0.94
N ASN A 581 -35.74 -17.82 0.77
CA ASN A 581 -36.08 -18.72 1.85
C ASN A 581 -34.84 -19.45 2.40
N SER A 582 -34.83 -19.67 3.73
CA SER A 582 -33.77 -20.38 4.46
C SER A 582 -32.43 -19.63 4.63
N LEU A 583 -32.33 -18.35 4.26
CA LEU A 583 -31.23 -17.51 4.72
C LEU A 583 -31.40 -17.15 6.20
N ARG A 584 -30.30 -17.14 6.94
CA ARG A 584 -30.31 -16.65 8.33
C ARG A 584 -30.63 -15.16 8.37
N LYS A 585 -31.32 -14.69 9.40
CA LYS A 585 -31.72 -13.28 9.56
C LYS A 585 -30.49 -12.34 9.50
N GLU A 586 -29.41 -12.72 10.17
CA GLU A 586 -28.14 -11.97 10.12
C GLU A 586 -27.59 -11.86 8.69
N ALA A 587 -27.57 -12.96 7.94
CA ALA A 587 -27.12 -12.95 6.56
C ALA A 587 -28.00 -12.07 5.67
N VAL A 588 -29.33 -12.14 5.82
CA VAL A 588 -30.28 -11.26 5.09
C VAL A 588 -29.98 -9.79 5.39
N GLN A 589 -29.82 -9.43 6.67
CA GLN A 589 -29.53 -8.06 7.09
C GLN A 589 -28.21 -7.57 6.46
N LYS A 590 -27.14 -8.35 6.59
CA LYS A 590 -25.81 -8.01 6.06
C LYS A 590 -25.80 -7.93 4.53
N LEU A 591 -26.40 -8.88 3.84
CA LEU A 591 -26.49 -8.87 2.37
C LEU A 591 -27.29 -7.68 1.83
N ASN A 592 -28.41 -7.30 2.48
CA ASN A 592 -29.19 -6.12 2.12
C ASN A 592 -28.45 -4.81 2.44
N GLN A 593 -27.63 -4.78 3.50
CA GLN A 593 -26.81 -3.63 3.88
C GLN A 593 -25.65 -3.43 2.88
N PHE A 594 -24.90 -4.48 2.57
CA PHE A 594 -23.68 -4.40 1.76
C PHE A 594 -23.94 -4.47 0.25
N LYS A 595 -25.04 -5.07 -0.17
CA LYS A 595 -25.44 -5.24 -1.58
C LYS A 595 -24.30 -5.75 -2.45
N PRO A 596 -23.77 -6.95 -2.18
CA PRO A 596 -22.64 -7.50 -2.93
C PRO A 596 -22.97 -7.67 -4.42
N MET A 597 -22.00 -7.43 -5.28
CA MET A 597 -22.16 -7.53 -6.73
C MET A 597 -21.91 -8.94 -7.28
N SER A 598 -21.43 -9.88 -6.44
CA SER A 598 -21.18 -11.26 -6.79
C SER A 598 -21.36 -12.19 -5.60
N ILE A 599 -21.53 -13.48 -5.90
CA ILE A 599 -21.53 -14.54 -4.87
C ILE A 599 -20.18 -14.57 -4.14
N GLY A 600 -19.08 -14.32 -4.84
CA GLY A 600 -17.76 -14.24 -4.22
C GLY A 600 -17.69 -13.11 -3.19
N GLN A 601 -18.17 -11.91 -3.50
CA GLN A 601 -18.26 -10.82 -2.53
C GLN A 601 -19.18 -11.17 -1.35
N ALA A 602 -20.35 -11.73 -1.62
CA ALA A 602 -21.27 -12.17 -0.59
C ALA A 602 -20.63 -13.13 0.43
N SER A 603 -19.79 -14.05 -0.04
CA SER A 603 -19.11 -15.04 0.80
C SER A 603 -18.05 -14.46 1.76
N ARG A 604 -17.59 -13.21 1.50
CA ARG A 604 -16.59 -12.52 2.31
C ARG A 604 -17.19 -11.57 3.35
N ILE A 605 -18.50 -11.36 3.30
CA ILE A 605 -19.18 -10.49 4.27
C ILE A 605 -19.23 -11.18 5.63
N SER A 606 -18.76 -10.49 6.68
CA SER A 606 -18.86 -10.99 8.06
C SER A 606 -20.31 -11.23 8.44
N GLY A 607 -20.61 -12.39 9.02
CA GLY A 607 -21.98 -12.81 9.33
C GLY A 607 -22.66 -13.66 8.25
N VAL A 608 -22.07 -13.77 7.04
CA VAL A 608 -22.54 -14.67 5.98
C VAL A 608 -21.73 -15.97 6.00
N SER A 609 -22.37 -17.10 6.22
CA SER A 609 -21.73 -18.42 6.31
C SER A 609 -21.68 -19.15 4.96
N PRO A 610 -20.83 -20.18 4.81
CA PRO A 610 -20.86 -21.05 3.64
C PRO A 610 -22.23 -21.69 3.37
N ALA A 611 -23.02 -21.96 4.41
CA ALA A 611 -24.38 -22.49 4.27
C ALA A 611 -25.31 -21.44 3.62
N ASP A 612 -25.22 -20.18 4.03
CA ASP A 612 -26.01 -19.08 3.42
C ASP A 612 -25.67 -18.92 1.93
N ILE A 613 -24.37 -19.04 1.58
CA ILE A 613 -23.93 -19.00 0.19
C ILE A 613 -24.50 -20.18 -0.63
N SER A 614 -24.54 -21.37 -0.04
CA SER A 614 -25.16 -22.54 -0.70
C SER A 614 -26.66 -22.33 -0.96
N VAL A 615 -27.39 -21.80 0.01
CA VAL A 615 -28.82 -21.43 -0.14
C VAL A 615 -29.00 -20.40 -1.26
N LEU A 616 -28.18 -19.36 -1.28
CA LEU A 616 -28.22 -18.32 -2.29
C LEU A 616 -27.95 -18.85 -3.71
N LEU A 617 -26.98 -19.76 -3.85
CA LEU A 617 -26.68 -20.42 -5.12
C LEU A 617 -27.85 -21.25 -5.64
N VAL A 618 -28.49 -22.04 -4.77
CA VAL A 618 -29.66 -22.84 -5.13
C VAL A 618 -30.83 -21.94 -5.57
N HIS A 619 -31.09 -20.87 -4.84
CA HIS A 619 -32.14 -19.90 -5.18
C HIS A 619 -31.92 -19.26 -6.56
N LEU A 620 -30.69 -18.84 -6.85
CA LEU A 620 -30.33 -18.24 -8.14
C LEU A 620 -30.46 -19.24 -9.31
N GLU A 621 -30.17 -20.51 -9.07
CA GLU A 621 -30.34 -21.57 -10.08
C GLU A 621 -31.82 -21.87 -10.35
N GLN A 622 -32.64 -21.92 -9.31
CA GLN A 622 -34.10 -22.09 -9.44
C GLN A 622 -34.73 -20.92 -10.20
N SER A 623 -34.37 -19.69 -9.86
CA SER A 623 -34.86 -18.47 -10.51
C SER A 623 -34.46 -18.38 -11.99
N ARG A 624 -33.32 -18.99 -12.39
CA ARG A 624 -32.89 -19.09 -13.79
C ARG A 624 -33.67 -20.15 -14.57
N ARG A 625 -34.03 -21.25 -13.92
CA ARG A 625 -34.84 -22.32 -14.55
C ARG A 625 -36.28 -21.85 -14.78
N GLY A 626 -36.90 -21.19 -13.80
CA GLY A 626 -38.25 -20.63 -13.93
C GLY A 626 -38.41 -19.44 -14.89
N ARG A 627 -37.29 -18.86 -15.39
CA ARG A 627 -37.32 -17.86 -16.48
C ARG A 627 -37.09 -18.47 -17.88
N ARG A 628 -36.79 -19.77 -17.96
CA ARG A 628 -36.59 -20.50 -19.22
C ARG A 628 -37.81 -21.35 -19.61
N GLU A 629 -38.74 -21.56 -18.66
CA GLU A 629 -40.09 -22.05 -18.88
C GLU A 629 -41.06 -20.89 -19.10
#